data_29df3a5cbd3e38012930a8f91c5e2783
#
_entry.id   29df3a5cbd3e38012930a8f91c5e2783
#
_cell.length_a   1.000
_cell.length_b   1.000
_cell.length_c   1.000
_cell.angle_alpha   90.00
_cell.angle_beta   90.00
_cell.angle_gamma   90.00
#
_symmetry.space_group_name_H-M   'P 1'
#
loop_
_entity.id
_entity.type
_entity.pdbx_description
1 polymer ?
#
loop_
_entity_poly.entity_id
_entity_poly.type
_entity_poly.pdbx_seq_one_letter_code
_entity_poly.pdbx_strand_id
1 'polypeptide(L)'
;VQLIDWLRQKVGYGSGQAGVFTSGGTQSNLMGVLLARDWCISKNWKDENGNPWSVQRDGIPADAMKNVKVICSENAHFSVQKNMAMMGMGFQSVVTVPVNENAQMDVDALEKTMAHLQAEGKIVACVVATAGTTDAGAIDPLKKIREITTKYGSWMHIDAAWGGALILSNDHRAMLDGIELSDSITLDFHKHYFQSISCGAFLLKDEANYRFMHYEAEYLNSAYDEEHGVPNLVSK
;
A
#
# COMPACT_ATOMS: atom_id res chain seq x y z
N VAL A 1 -1.36 -19.32 5.13
CA VAL A 1 -2.12 -18.86 6.31
C VAL A 1 -1.18 -18.63 7.49
N GLN A 2 -0.53 -19.66 8.06
CA GLN A 2 0.31 -19.53 9.28
C GLN A 2 1.43 -18.50 9.15
N LEU A 3 2.16 -18.45 8.03
CA LEU A 3 3.26 -17.50 7.85
C LEU A 3 2.75 -16.06 7.70
N ILE A 4 1.62 -15.84 7.04
CA ILE A 4 1.00 -14.50 6.94
C ILE A 4 0.55 -14.02 8.33
N ASP A 5 -0.12 -14.86 9.11
CA ASP A 5 -0.52 -14.55 10.48
C ASP A 5 0.71 -14.21 11.36
N TRP A 6 1.76 -15.03 11.28
CA TRP A 6 3.01 -14.79 11.98
C TRP A 6 3.65 -13.44 11.60
N LEU A 7 3.71 -13.10 10.29
CA LEU A 7 4.21 -11.82 9.83
C LEU A 7 3.37 -10.64 10.34
N ARG A 8 2.04 -10.75 10.28
CA ARG A 8 1.14 -9.72 10.80
C ARG A 8 1.40 -9.44 12.27
N GLN A 9 1.57 -10.49 13.08
CA GLN A 9 1.94 -10.34 14.50
C GLN A 9 3.31 -9.67 14.65
N LYS A 10 4.29 -10.04 13.83
CA LYS A 10 5.64 -9.44 13.87
C LYS A 10 5.63 -7.97 13.50
N VAL A 11 4.85 -7.55 12.52
CA VAL A 11 4.73 -6.12 12.16
C VAL A 11 3.82 -5.34 13.11
N GLY A 12 3.07 -6.00 13.99
CA GLY A 12 2.18 -5.33 14.94
C GLY A 12 0.75 -5.11 14.43
N TYR A 13 0.35 -5.80 13.36
CA TYR A 13 -1.04 -5.75 12.84
C TYR A 13 -2.03 -6.65 13.62
N GLY A 14 -1.54 -7.37 14.63
CA GLY A 14 -2.32 -8.39 15.33
C GLY A 14 -2.45 -9.68 14.54
N SER A 15 -3.18 -10.65 15.11
CA SER A 15 -3.49 -11.91 14.43
C SER A 15 -4.48 -11.69 13.27
N GLY A 16 -4.46 -12.61 12.30
CA GLY A 16 -5.36 -12.59 11.15
C GLY A 16 -4.69 -13.05 9.86
N GLN A 17 -5.46 -13.12 8.80
CA GLN A 17 -5.05 -13.68 7.52
C GLN A 17 -5.01 -12.64 6.37
N ALA A 18 -5.16 -11.36 6.68
CA ALA A 18 -5.17 -10.31 5.68
C ALA A 18 -3.77 -10.07 5.09
N GLY A 19 -3.37 -10.94 4.21
CA GLY A 19 -2.13 -10.91 3.45
C GLY A 19 -2.07 -12.04 2.44
N VAL A 20 -1.24 -11.85 1.41
CA VAL A 20 -1.04 -12.85 0.35
C VAL A 20 0.43 -12.93 -0.03
N PHE A 21 0.84 -14.09 -0.52
CA PHE A 21 2.13 -14.25 -1.19
C PHE A 21 2.07 -13.64 -2.59
N THR A 22 3.17 -13.04 -3.00
CA THR A 22 3.33 -12.40 -4.30
C THR A 22 4.61 -12.89 -4.96
N SER A 23 4.78 -12.60 -6.25
CA SER A 23 6.03 -12.89 -6.96
C SER A 23 7.18 -11.93 -6.59
N GLY A 24 6.89 -10.87 -5.84
CA GLY A 24 7.88 -9.89 -5.38
C GLY A 24 7.31 -8.49 -5.18
N GLY A 25 8.15 -7.57 -4.71
CA GLY A 25 7.79 -6.23 -4.28
C GLY A 25 7.00 -5.41 -5.28
N THR A 26 7.28 -5.52 -6.57
CA THR A 26 6.53 -4.79 -7.61
C THR A 26 5.05 -5.18 -7.60
N GLN A 27 4.74 -6.47 -7.47
CA GLN A 27 3.36 -6.95 -7.40
C GLN A 27 2.70 -6.55 -6.07
N SER A 28 3.44 -6.66 -4.96
CA SER A 28 2.94 -6.24 -3.65
C SER A 28 2.66 -4.73 -3.61
N ASN A 29 3.54 -3.90 -4.18
CA ASN A 29 3.32 -2.47 -4.32
C ASN A 29 2.13 -2.16 -5.23
N LEU A 30 1.92 -2.95 -6.31
CA LEU A 30 0.73 -2.81 -7.14
C LEU A 30 -0.54 -3.00 -6.31
N MET A 31 -0.61 -4.04 -5.49
CA MET A 31 -1.76 -4.29 -4.61
C MET A 31 -1.97 -3.13 -3.63
N GLY A 32 -0.89 -2.62 -3.02
CA GLY A 32 -0.94 -1.50 -2.07
C GLY A 32 -1.52 -0.23 -2.68
N VAL A 33 -1.00 0.18 -3.84
CA VAL A 33 -1.47 1.41 -4.50
C VAL A 33 -2.84 1.24 -5.18
N LEU A 34 -3.19 0.02 -5.63
CA LEU A 34 -4.51 -0.30 -6.17
C LEU A 34 -5.59 -0.17 -5.08
N LEU A 35 -5.39 -0.83 -3.94
CA LEU A 35 -6.34 -0.76 -2.83
C LEU A 35 -6.49 0.67 -2.31
N ALA A 36 -5.39 1.41 -2.19
CA ALA A 36 -5.40 2.81 -1.78
C ALA A 36 -6.17 3.71 -2.77
N ARG A 37 -5.96 3.51 -4.09
CA ARG A 37 -6.70 4.22 -5.15
C ARG A 37 -8.20 3.95 -5.06
N ASP A 38 -8.58 2.68 -4.98
CA ASP A 38 -9.98 2.27 -4.99
C ASP A 38 -10.71 2.66 -3.71
N TRP A 39 -10.03 2.56 -2.57
CA TRP A 39 -10.50 3.10 -1.30
C TRP A 39 -10.72 4.62 -1.39
N CYS A 40 -9.77 5.36 -1.94
CA CYS A 40 -9.87 6.81 -2.12
C CYS A 40 -11.04 7.17 -3.04
N ILE A 41 -11.18 6.49 -4.18
CA ILE A 41 -12.25 6.73 -5.14
C ILE A 41 -13.61 6.39 -4.52
N SER A 42 -13.74 5.26 -3.87
CA SER A 42 -14.98 4.85 -3.20
C SER A 42 -15.42 5.84 -2.11
N LYS A 43 -14.49 6.49 -1.45
CA LYS A 43 -14.76 7.48 -0.41
C LYS A 43 -15.21 8.82 -0.98
N ASN A 44 -14.63 9.25 -2.10
CA ASN A 44 -14.79 10.62 -2.61
C ASN A 44 -15.72 10.73 -3.81
N TRP A 45 -16.06 9.64 -4.50
CA TRP A 45 -16.99 9.62 -5.62
C TRP A 45 -18.22 8.77 -5.30
N LYS A 46 -19.33 9.12 -5.93
CA LYS A 46 -20.62 8.44 -5.78
C LYS A 46 -21.18 8.10 -7.16
N ASP A 47 -21.92 6.99 -7.24
CA ASP A 47 -22.74 6.67 -8.41
C ASP A 47 -24.02 7.52 -8.46
N GLU A 48 -24.81 7.36 -9.50
CA GLU A 48 -26.08 8.08 -9.71
C GLU A 48 -27.13 7.86 -8.61
N ASN A 49 -26.99 6.76 -7.85
CA ASN A 49 -27.87 6.41 -6.74
C ASN A 49 -27.33 6.88 -5.38
N GLY A 50 -26.16 7.56 -5.36
CA GLY A 50 -25.52 8.04 -4.14
C GLY A 50 -24.69 6.98 -3.41
N ASN A 51 -24.49 5.79 -3.99
CA ASN A 51 -23.64 4.76 -3.41
C ASN A 51 -22.15 5.06 -3.63
N PRO A 52 -21.24 4.53 -2.77
CA PRO A 52 -19.81 4.62 -3.02
C PRO A 52 -19.43 4.08 -4.40
N TRP A 53 -18.59 4.82 -5.13
CA TRP A 53 -18.11 4.40 -6.44
C TRP A 53 -17.31 3.10 -6.36
N SER A 54 -17.54 2.21 -7.31
CA SER A 54 -16.80 0.95 -7.43
C SER A 54 -15.97 0.94 -8.72
N VAL A 55 -14.66 1.04 -8.58
CA VAL A 55 -13.76 0.98 -9.74
C VAL A 55 -13.84 -0.37 -10.44
N GLN A 56 -14.07 -1.45 -9.72
CA GLN A 56 -14.22 -2.79 -10.30
C GLN A 56 -15.46 -2.89 -11.21
N ARG A 57 -16.56 -2.23 -10.83
CA ARG A 57 -17.82 -2.27 -11.57
C ARG A 57 -17.88 -1.19 -12.66
N ASP A 58 -17.46 0.03 -12.31
CA ASP A 58 -17.79 1.23 -13.10
C ASP A 58 -16.54 1.84 -13.77
N GLY A 59 -15.35 1.28 -13.52
CA GLY A 59 -14.10 1.85 -13.98
C GLY A 59 -13.66 3.07 -13.16
N ILE A 60 -12.62 3.75 -13.62
CA ILE A 60 -12.09 4.95 -12.96
C ILE A 60 -12.89 6.18 -13.43
N PRO A 61 -13.45 7.00 -12.52
CA PRO A 61 -14.12 8.26 -12.91
C PRO A 61 -13.15 9.16 -13.69
N ALA A 62 -13.64 9.82 -14.75
CA ALA A 62 -12.80 10.59 -15.66
C ALA A 62 -12.01 11.71 -14.97
N ASP A 63 -12.61 12.36 -13.98
CA ASP A 63 -11.98 13.40 -13.17
C ASP A 63 -11.03 12.82 -12.10
N ALA A 64 -11.28 11.61 -11.59
CA ALA A 64 -10.39 10.93 -10.69
C ALA A 64 -8.99 10.67 -11.31
N MET A 65 -8.93 10.35 -12.61
CA MET A 65 -7.67 10.16 -13.33
C MET A 65 -6.76 11.39 -13.27
N LYS A 66 -7.33 12.59 -13.21
CA LYS A 66 -6.58 13.86 -13.14
C LYS A 66 -6.30 14.28 -11.70
N ASN A 67 -7.21 13.98 -10.79
CA ASN A 67 -7.23 14.55 -9.45
C ASN A 67 -6.66 13.64 -8.37
N VAL A 68 -6.69 12.31 -8.58
CA VAL A 68 -6.09 11.37 -7.63
C VAL A 68 -4.58 11.27 -7.84
N LYS A 69 -3.83 11.44 -6.75
CA LYS A 69 -2.37 11.41 -6.72
C LYS A 69 -1.85 10.36 -5.73
N VAL A 70 -0.65 9.88 -6.00
CA VAL A 70 0.17 9.08 -5.09
C VAL A 70 1.47 9.84 -4.85
N ILE A 71 1.92 9.90 -3.60
CA ILE A 71 3.19 10.55 -3.25
C ILE A 71 4.21 9.50 -2.83
N CYS A 72 5.46 9.65 -3.24
CA CYS A 72 6.61 8.90 -2.73
C CYS A 72 7.85 9.79 -2.71
N SER A 73 8.94 9.34 -2.09
CA SER A 73 10.21 10.06 -2.19
C SER A 73 10.85 9.87 -3.57
N GLU A 74 11.77 10.75 -3.95
CA GLU A 74 12.57 10.60 -5.17
C GLU A 74 13.44 9.34 -5.19
N ASN A 75 13.74 8.77 -4.00
CA ASN A 75 14.48 7.52 -3.83
C ASN A 75 13.56 6.27 -3.76
N ALA A 76 12.26 6.44 -3.94
CA ALA A 76 11.33 5.32 -3.97
C ALA A 76 11.59 4.43 -5.18
N HIS A 77 11.32 3.14 -5.02
CA HIS A 77 11.48 2.19 -6.12
C HIS A 77 10.56 2.53 -7.30
N PHE A 78 11.07 2.42 -8.54
CA PHE A 78 10.35 2.74 -9.78
C PHE A 78 9.02 2.01 -9.96
N SER A 79 8.78 0.93 -9.20
CA SER A 79 7.52 0.19 -9.24
C SER A 79 6.30 1.05 -8.90
N VAL A 80 6.44 2.10 -8.09
CA VAL A 80 5.33 3.00 -7.75
C VAL A 80 4.81 3.68 -9.03
N GLN A 81 5.68 4.32 -9.78
CA GLN A 81 5.32 4.97 -11.05
C GLN A 81 4.83 3.97 -12.09
N LYS A 82 5.55 2.84 -12.24
CA LYS A 82 5.19 1.78 -13.18
C LYS A 82 3.79 1.22 -12.90
N ASN A 83 3.47 0.96 -11.64
CA ASN A 83 2.17 0.43 -11.23
C ASN A 83 1.04 1.43 -11.50
N MET A 84 1.25 2.73 -11.21
CA MET A 84 0.26 3.75 -11.52
C MET A 84 0.00 3.86 -13.03
N ALA A 85 1.05 3.74 -13.85
CA ALA A 85 0.89 3.69 -15.31
C ALA A 85 0.12 2.43 -15.77
N MET A 86 0.46 1.24 -15.22
CA MET A 86 -0.23 -0.02 -15.54
C MET A 86 -1.72 0.01 -15.16
N MET A 87 -2.07 0.72 -14.09
CA MET A 87 -3.46 0.91 -13.66
C MET A 87 -4.22 2.00 -14.45
N GLY A 88 -3.62 2.56 -15.49
CA GLY A 88 -4.25 3.59 -16.33
C GLY A 88 -4.23 5.01 -15.74
N MET A 89 -3.59 5.22 -14.59
CA MET A 89 -3.47 6.53 -13.95
C MET A 89 -2.36 7.40 -14.56
N GLY A 90 -1.39 6.78 -15.22
CA GLY A 90 -0.23 7.45 -15.82
C GLY A 90 0.84 7.87 -14.81
N PHE A 91 2.07 8.10 -15.31
CA PHE A 91 3.21 8.53 -14.48
C PHE A 91 2.97 9.86 -13.77
N GLN A 92 2.21 10.77 -14.39
CA GLN A 92 1.89 12.10 -13.83
C GLN A 92 0.96 12.05 -12.60
N SER A 93 0.41 10.89 -12.27
CA SER A 93 -0.35 10.70 -11.04
C SER A 93 0.56 10.50 -9.82
N VAL A 94 1.86 10.25 -10.03
CA VAL A 94 2.84 10.13 -8.96
C VAL A 94 3.58 11.46 -8.79
N VAL A 95 3.55 11.98 -7.57
CA VAL A 95 4.26 13.20 -7.17
C VAL A 95 5.42 12.77 -6.29
N THR A 96 6.64 13.14 -6.67
CA THR A 96 7.83 12.86 -5.87
C THR A 96 8.17 14.03 -4.96
N VAL A 97 8.59 13.72 -3.74
CA VAL A 97 9.14 14.70 -2.80
C VAL A 97 10.63 14.44 -2.58
N PRO A 98 11.43 15.48 -2.29
CA PRO A 98 12.85 15.33 -2.07
C PRO A 98 13.14 14.47 -0.83
N VAL A 99 14.40 14.05 -0.72
CA VAL A 99 14.94 13.42 0.47
C VAL A 99 15.79 14.39 1.27
N ASN A 100 15.94 14.12 2.57
CA ASN A 100 16.84 14.83 3.46
C ASN A 100 18.30 14.33 3.30
N GLU A 101 19.22 14.86 4.10
CA GLU A 101 20.65 14.49 4.13
C GLU A 101 20.91 13.01 4.47
N ASN A 102 19.94 12.33 5.09
CA ASN A 102 19.99 10.91 5.42
C ASN A 102 19.34 10.03 4.32
N ALA A 103 19.06 10.59 3.16
CA ALA A 103 18.37 9.92 2.05
C ALA A 103 16.96 9.43 2.39
N GLN A 104 16.32 9.97 3.42
CA GLN A 104 14.94 9.66 3.85
C GLN A 104 13.98 10.70 3.27
N MET A 105 12.71 10.33 3.07
CA MET A 105 11.66 11.27 2.67
C MET A 105 11.67 12.52 3.57
N ASP A 106 11.78 13.69 2.96
CA ASP A 106 11.66 14.98 3.66
C ASP A 106 10.19 15.20 4.05
N VAL A 107 9.91 15.08 5.34
CA VAL A 107 8.53 15.17 5.87
C VAL A 107 7.96 16.59 5.80
N ASP A 108 8.79 17.61 5.86
CA ASP A 108 8.34 19.00 5.71
C ASP A 108 7.95 19.28 4.25
N ALA A 109 8.74 18.75 3.31
CA ALA A 109 8.42 18.80 1.89
C ALA A 109 7.15 17.97 1.59
N LEU A 110 6.97 16.79 2.21
CA LEU A 110 5.77 16.00 2.10
C LEU A 110 4.54 16.81 2.54
N GLU A 111 4.56 17.41 3.72
CA GLU A 111 3.42 18.15 4.24
C GLU A 111 3.09 19.37 3.38
N LYS A 112 4.09 20.12 2.92
CA LYS A 112 3.90 21.24 1.97
C LYS A 112 3.29 20.78 0.66
N THR A 113 3.75 19.64 0.11
CA THR A 113 3.24 19.07 -1.13
C THR A 113 1.77 18.64 -0.97
N MET A 114 1.42 17.99 0.14
CA MET A 114 0.03 17.59 0.42
C MET A 114 -0.90 18.80 0.57
N ALA A 115 -0.46 19.84 1.27
CA ALA A 115 -1.21 21.09 1.39
C ALA A 115 -1.42 21.78 0.03
N HIS A 116 -0.39 21.83 -0.80
CA HIS A 116 -0.45 22.40 -2.15
C HIS A 116 -1.45 21.62 -3.04
N LEU A 117 -1.33 20.30 -3.10
CA LEU A 117 -2.24 19.44 -3.87
C LEU A 117 -3.70 19.59 -3.42
N GLN A 118 -3.93 19.66 -2.12
CA GLN A 118 -5.27 19.89 -1.57
C GLN A 118 -5.83 21.27 -2.00
N ALA A 119 -5.00 22.31 -1.99
CA ALA A 119 -5.40 23.65 -2.45
C ALA A 119 -5.73 23.69 -3.96
N GLU A 120 -5.13 22.80 -4.76
CA GLU A 120 -5.45 22.61 -6.18
C GLU A 120 -6.66 21.68 -6.42
N GLY A 121 -7.35 21.23 -5.38
CA GLY A 121 -8.46 20.30 -5.50
C GLY A 121 -8.04 18.88 -5.86
N LYS A 122 -6.76 18.52 -5.66
CA LYS A 122 -6.26 17.15 -5.83
C LYS A 122 -6.48 16.36 -4.54
N ILE A 123 -6.56 15.04 -4.69
CA ILE A 123 -6.73 14.11 -3.57
C ILE A 123 -5.56 13.14 -3.57
N VAL A 124 -4.82 13.11 -2.47
CA VAL A 124 -3.73 12.14 -2.30
C VAL A 124 -4.31 10.83 -1.80
N ALA A 125 -4.40 9.84 -2.67
CA ALA A 125 -4.89 8.51 -2.32
C ALA A 125 -3.93 7.77 -1.39
N CYS A 126 -2.62 7.88 -1.67
CA CYS A 126 -1.61 7.12 -0.98
C CYS A 126 -0.30 7.92 -0.84
N VAL A 127 0.33 7.80 0.32
CA VAL A 127 1.76 8.07 0.49
C VAL A 127 2.47 6.74 0.60
N VAL A 128 3.44 6.49 -0.28
CA VAL A 128 4.30 5.31 -0.24
C VAL A 128 5.58 5.69 0.49
N ALA A 129 5.70 5.25 1.73
CA ALA A 129 6.94 5.34 2.52
C ALA A 129 7.83 4.14 2.21
N THR A 130 9.14 4.33 2.25
CA THR A 130 10.10 3.25 2.00
C THR A 130 10.82 2.85 3.29
N ALA A 131 10.81 1.57 3.61
CA ALA A 131 11.58 1.00 4.69
C ALA A 131 12.78 0.22 4.10
N GLY A 132 13.83 0.94 3.77
CA GLY A 132 15.03 0.45 3.09
C GLY A 132 15.02 0.75 1.59
N THR A 133 15.49 1.94 1.20
CA THR A 133 15.64 2.31 -0.21
C THR A 133 16.67 1.44 -0.90
N THR A 134 16.50 1.19 -2.20
CA THR A 134 17.38 0.28 -2.98
C THR A 134 18.83 0.75 -2.97
N ASP A 135 19.06 2.06 -3.11
CA ASP A 135 20.42 2.60 -3.25
C ASP A 135 21.09 2.90 -1.92
N ALA A 136 20.37 3.45 -0.95
CA ALA A 136 20.93 3.94 0.32
C ALA A 136 20.56 3.08 1.54
N GLY A 137 19.60 2.16 1.42
CA GLY A 137 19.06 1.41 2.57
C GLY A 137 18.31 2.30 3.57
N ALA A 138 18.02 3.55 3.21
CA ALA A 138 17.38 4.52 4.08
C ALA A 138 15.95 4.10 4.44
N ILE A 139 15.55 4.35 5.68
CA ILE A 139 14.21 4.11 6.17
C ILE A 139 13.53 5.44 6.44
N ASP A 140 12.43 5.69 5.80
CA ASP A 140 11.66 6.92 5.93
C ASP A 140 11.13 7.11 7.36
N PRO A 141 10.84 8.35 7.81
CA PRO A 141 10.34 8.64 9.15
C PRO A 141 8.87 8.22 9.30
N LEU A 142 8.61 6.89 9.44
CA LEU A 142 7.29 6.26 9.33
C LEU A 142 6.22 6.91 10.22
N LYS A 143 6.55 7.21 11.48
CA LYS A 143 5.60 7.85 12.42
C LYS A 143 5.18 9.24 11.95
N LYS A 144 6.13 10.05 11.48
CA LYS A 144 5.86 11.38 10.97
C LYS A 144 5.01 11.35 9.71
N ILE A 145 5.32 10.42 8.79
CA ILE A 145 4.52 10.22 7.58
C ILE A 145 3.09 9.80 7.98
N ARG A 146 2.91 8.95 9.00
CA ARG A 146 1.58 8.56 9.48
C ARG A 146 0.80 9.74 10.06
N GLU A 147 1.44 10.62 10.83
CA GLU A 147 0.82 11.84 11.35
C GLU A 147 0.26 12.68 10.19
N ILE A 148 1.07 12.89 9.15
CA ILE A 148 0.69 13.67 7.96
C ILE A 148 -0.43 12.96 7.18
N THR A 149 -0.29 11.67 6.86
CA THR A 149 -1.33 10.92 6.12
C THR A 149 -2.65 10.90 6.85
N THR A 150 -2.64 10.83 8.18
CA THR A 150 -3.85 10.91 9.01
C THR A 150 -4.51 12.29 8.90
N LYS A 151 -3.74 13.36 8.97
CA LYS A 151 -4.22 14.75 8.84
C LYS A 151 -4.95 14.98 7.51
N TYR A 152 -4.43 14.42 6.41
CA TYR A 152 -4.98 14.60 5.07
C TYR A 152 -5.93 13.46 4.63
N GLY A 153 -6.13 12.46 5.47
CA GLY A 153 -7.04 11.34 5.18
C GLY A 153 -6.55 10.45 4.04
N SER A 154 -5.25 10.27 3.90
CA SER A 154 -4.60 9.45 2.87
C SER A 154 -4.18 8.10 3.41
N TRP A 155 -4.12 7.10 2.52
CA TRP A 155 -3.56 5.78 2.82
C TRP A 155 -2.05 5.86 2.98
N MET A 156 -1.49 5.09 3.91
CA MET A 156 -0.05 4.90 4.05
C MET A 156 0.33 3.48 3.67
N HIS A 157 1.02 3.33 2.56
CA HIS A 157 1.64 2.07 2.15
C HIS A 157 3.14 2.11 2.49
N ILE A 158 3.69 1.01 3.02
CA ILE A 158 5.13 0.91 3.27
C ILE A 158 5.74 -0.12 2.31
N ASP A 159 6.62 0.35 1.43
CA ASP A 159 7.51 -0.52 0.69
C ASP A 159 8.69 -0.94 1.60
N ALA A 160 8.55 -2.10 2.22
CA ALA A 160 9.55 -2.74 3.06
C ALA A 160 10.19 -3.96 2.36
N ALA A 161 10.15 -4.00 1.03
CA ALA A 161 10.70 -5.10 0.24
C ALA A 161 12.17 -5.37 0.59
N TRP A 162 12.96 -4.31 0.83
CA TRP A 162 14.37 -4.43 1.21
C TRP A 162 14.55 -4.55 2.72
N GLY A 163 14.12 -3.56 3.50
CA GLY A 163 14.40 -3.47 4.93
C GLY A 163 13.44 -4.24 5.84
N GLY A 164 12.37 -4.83 5.30
CA GLY A 164 11.35 -5.50 6.11
C GLY A 164 11.87 -6.65 6.98
N ALA A 165 12.96 -7.29 6.58
CA ALA A 165 13.58 -8.37 7.38
C ALA A 165 14.17 -7.89 8.71
N LEU A 166 14.43 -6.59 8.88
CA LEU A 166 14.87 -6.01 10.15
C LEU A 166 13.87 -6.27 11.28
N ILE A 167 12.62 -6.57 10.95
CA ILE A 167 11.60 -6.94 11.93
C ILE A 167 11.95 -8.17 12.76
N LEU A 168 12.86 -9.00 12.25
CA LEU A 168 13.37 -10.21 12.93
C LEU A 168 14.63 -9.95 13.75
N SER A 169 15.25 -8.79 13.60
CA SER A 169 16.46 -8.43 14.31
C SER A 169 16.15 -7.87 15.70
N ASN A 170 16.75 -8.41 16.74
CA ASN A 170 16.63 -7.83 18.07
C ASN A 170 17.31 -6.45 18.17
N ASP A 171 18.41 -6.25 17.43
CA ASP A 171 19.22 -5.04 17.52
C ASP A 171 18.71 -3.92 16.60
N HIS A 172 18.06 -4.26 15.49
CA HIS A 172 17.71 -3.30 14.43
C HIS A 172 16.21 -3.13 14.22
N ARG A 173 15.36 -3.91 14.89
CA ARG A 173 13.90 -3.79 14.78
C ARG A 173 13.38 -2.36 15.02
N ALA A 174 14.01 -1.64 15.96
CA ALA A 174 13.64 -0.28 16.29
C ALA A 174 13.76 0.71 15.10
N MET A 175 14.56 0.37 14.09
CA MET A 175 14.64 1.18 12.85
C MET A 175 13.31 1.19 12.08
N LEU A 176 12.46 0.17 12.26
CA LEU A 176 11.14 0.06 11.64
C LEU A 176 10.01 0.61 12.52
N ASP A 177 10.33 1.40 13.54
CA ASP A 177 9.34 1.93 14.49
C ASP A 177 8.29 2.78 13.77
N GLY A 178 7.02 2.41 13.91
CA GLY A 178 5.89 2.98 13.14
C GLY A 178 5.44 2.14 11.95
N ILE A 179 6.08 1.01 11.64
CA ILE A 179 5.65 0.12 10.55
C ILE A 179 4.22 -0.39 10.78
N GLU A 180 3.84 -0.64 12.04
CA GLU A 180 2.52 -1.08 12.47
C GLU A 180 1.41 -0.05 12.24
N LEU A 181 1.78 1.20 11.99
CA LEU A 181 0.84 2.29 11.76
C LEU A 181 0.33 2.35 10.33
N SER A 182 1.00 1.69 9.39
CA SER A 182 0.62 1.69 7.97
C SER A 182 -0.70 0.95 7.71
N ASP A 183 -1.30 1.20 6.56
CA ASP A 183 -2.51 0.52 6.10
C ASP A 183 -2.16 -0.75 5.32
N SER A 184 -0.99 -0.78 4.66
CA SER A 184 -0.47 -1.95 3.95
C SER A 184 1.06 -1.96 3.86
N ILE A 185 1.63 -3.15 3.71
CA ILE A 185 3.09 -3.37 3.69
C ILE A 185 3.46 -4.35 2.58
N THR A 186 4.54 -4.04 1.87
CA THR A 186 5.27 -4.94 0.96
C THR A 186 6.48 -5.53 1.67
N LEU A 187 6.68 -6.85 1.52
CA LEU A 187 7.85 -7.57 2.04
C LEU A 187 8.38 -8.51 0.95
N ASP A 188 9.71 -8.64 0.82
CA ASP A 188 10.32 -9.59 -0.12
C ASP A 188 11.15 -10.63 0.61
N PHE A 189 10.66 -11.88 0.61
CA PHE A 189 11.38 -13.00 1.20
C PHE A 189 12.65 -13.34 0.43
N HIS A 190 12.66 -13.13 -0.88
CA HIS A 190 13.81 -13.39 -1.73
C HIS A 190 14.90 -12.30 -1.65
N LYS A 191 14.74 -11.31 -0.74
CA LYS A 191 15.78 -10.33 -0.39
C LYS A 191 16.43 -10.72 0.95
N HIS A 192 16.29 -9.95 1.98
CA HIS A 192 16.97 -10.16 3.27
C HIS A 192 16.39 -11.29 4.15
N TYR A 193 15.35 -11.98 3.71
CA TYR A 193 14.93 -13.25 4.32
C TYR A 193 15.59 -14.47 3.66
N PHE A 194 16.47 -14.26 2.65
CA PHE A 194 17.30 -15.27 2.00
C PHE A 194 16.54 -16.44 1.35
N GLN A 195 15.33 -16.21 0.90
CA GLN A 195 14.55 -17.21 0.15
C GLN A 195 14.82 -17.12 -1.35
N SER A 196 14.49 -18.18 -2.08
CA SER A 196 14.61 -18.20 -3.54
C SER A 196 13.63 -17.22 -4.19
N ILE A 197 14.03 -16.64 -5.33
CA ILE A 197 13.16 -15.88 -6.24
C ILE A 197 12.16 -16.88 -6.87
N SER A 198 10.92 -16.59 -7.01
CA SER A 198 10.18 -15.36 -6.68
C SER A 198 9.39 -15.57 -5.40
N CYS A 199 9.59 -14.75 -4.40
CA CYS A 199 8.89 -14.90 -3.13
C CYS A 199 8.78 -13.54 -2.43
N GLY A 200 7.59 -12.98 -2.41
CA GLY A 200 7.24 -11.76 -1.70
C GLY A 200 5.94 -11.94 -0.93
N ALA A 201 5.56 -10.93 -0.16
CA ALA A 201 4.27 -10.87 0.53
C ALA A 201 3.73 -9.45 0.53
N PHE A 202 2.42 -9.37 0.47
CA PHE A 202 1.64 -8.18 0.74
C PHE A 202 0.85 -8.40 2.04
N LEU A 203 0.89 -7.43 2.95
CA LEU A 203 0.10 -7.43 4.18
C LEU A 203 -0.86 -6.25 4.18
N LEU A 204 -2.09 -6.51 4.57
CA LEU A 204 -3.15 -5.51 4.70
C LEU A 204 -3.55 -5.40 6.18
N LYS A 205 -3.67 -4.19 6.71
CA LYS A 205 -4.02 -3.98 8.12
C LYS A 205 -5.49 -4.31 8.37
N ASP A 206 -6.39 -3.71 7.59
CA ASP A 206 -7.83 -3.91 7.67
C ASP A 206 -8.30 -4.82 6.54
N GLU A 207 -8.68 -6.04 6.90
CA GLU A 207 -9.13 -7.09 5.98
C GLU A 207 -10.35 -6.68 5.15
N ALA A 208 -11.24 -5.82 5.68
CA ALA A 208 -12.41 -5.35 4.98
C ALA A 208 -12.09 -4.62 3.66
N ASN A 209 -10.86 -4.10 3.51
CA ASN A 209 -10.41 -3.43 2.29
C ASN A 209 -10.09 -4.39 1.14
N TYR A 210 -10.05 -5.72 1.37
CA TYR A 210 -9.99 -6.68 0.26
C TYR A 210 -11.23 -6.63 -0.65
N ARG A 211 -12.35 -6.07 -0.16
CA ARG A 211 -13.55 -5.84 -1.00
C ARG A 211 -13.27 -5.12 -2.32
N PHE A 212 -12.19 -4.33 -2.39
CA PHE A 212 -11.77 -3.65 -3.62
C PHE A 212 -11.05 -4.56 -4.62
N MET A 213 -10.76 -5.80 -4.25
CA MET A 213 -10.16 -6.83 -5.12
C MET A 213 -11.00 -8.10 -5.16
N HIS A 214 -12.03 -8.19 -4.33
CA HIS A 214 -12.87 -9.38 -4.22
C HIS A 214 -13.70 -9.58 -5.50
N TYR A 215 -13.72 -10.80 -5.99
CA TYR A 215 -14.56 -11.21 -7.11
C TYR A 215 -15.23 -12.54 -6.77
N GLU A 216 -16.56 -12.58 -6.82
CA GLU A 216 -17.33 -13.79 -6.63
C GLU A 216 -17.45 -14.55 -7.96
N ALA A 217 -17.10 -15.82 -7.93
CA ALA A 217 -17.33 -16.74 -9.04
C ALA A 217 -17.94 -18.04 -8.48
N GLU A 218 -19.13 -18.41 -8.91
CA GLU A 218 -19.89 -19.55 -8.38
C GLU A 218 -19.08 -20.85 -8.31
N TYR A 219 -18.15 -21.05 -9.25
CA TYR A 219 -17.33 -22.27 -9.31
C TYR A 219 -16.05 -22.21 -8.45
N LEU A 220 -15.69 -21.07 -7.89
CA LEU A 220 -14.47 -20.89 -7.09
C LEU A 220 -14.74 -20.34 -5.69
N ASN A 221 -15.72 -19.44 -5.58
CA ASN A 221 -15.99 -18.65 -4.37
C ASN A 221 -17.48 -18.35 -4.33
N SER A 222 -18.33 -19.36 -4.15
CA SER A 222 -19.77 -19.11 -4.04
C SER A 222 -20.07 -18.37 -2.72
N ALA A 223 -21.10 -17.52 -2.72
CA ALA A 223 -21.61 -16.91 -1.50
C ALA A 223 -22.00 -17.97 -0.46
N TYR A 224 -22.45 -19.14 -0.92
CA TYR A 224 -22.73 -20.30 -0.08
C TYR A 224 -21.51 -20.81 0.67
N ASP A 225 -20.34 -20.85 0.01
CA ASP A 225 -19.10 -21.33 0.63
C ASP A 225 -18.58 -20.34 1.69
N GLU A 226 -18.70 -19.03 1.46
CA GLU A 226 -18.37 -18.00 2.45
C GLU A 226 -19.27 -18.08 3.68
N GLU A 227 -20.59 -18.23 3.51
CA GLU A 227 -21.54 -18.37 4.62
C GLU A 227 -21.29 -19.64 5.45
N HIS A 228 -20.74 -20.70 4.84
CA HIS A 228 -20.44 -21.97 5.50
C HIS A 228 -18.98 -22.12 5.93
N GLY A 229 -18.19 -21.05 5.87
CA GLY A 229 -16.81 -21.02 6.37
C GLY A 229 -15.82 -21.83 5.54
N VAL A 230 -16.14 -22.10 4.27
CA VAL A 230 -15.19 -22.73 3.35
C VAL A 230 -14.09 -21.73 2.99
N PRO A 231 -12.80 -22.07 3.15
CA PRO A 231 -11.73 -21.15 2.86
C PRO A 231 -11.74 -20.71 1.40
N ASN A 232 -11.84 -19.40 1.17
CA ASN A 232 -11.74 -18.83 -0.15
C ASN A 232 -10.27 -18.89 -0.63
N LEU A 233 -9.98 -19.72 -1.63
CA LEU A 233 -8.62 -20.00 -2.07
C LEU A 233 -8.09 -19.01 -3.14
N VAL A 234 -8.94 -18.16 -3.74
CA VAL A 234 -8.59 -17.47 -5.00
C VAL A 234 -8.91 -15.97 -5.01
N SER A 235 -9.71 -15.45 -4.09
CA SER A 235 -10.20 -14.06 -4.14
C SER A 235 -9.34 -13.05 -3.38
N LYS A 236 -8.16 -13.45 -2.95
CA LYS A 236 -7.25 -12.54 -2.23
C LYS A 236 -5.99 -12.27 -3.01
#